data_29ee331f459d96939d491e6b6fd3c1b8
#
_entry.id   29ee331f459d96939d491e6b6fd3c1b8
#
_cell.length_a   1.000
_cell.length_b   1.000
_cell.length_c   1.000
_cell.angle_alpha   90.00
_cell.angle_beta   90.00
_cell.angle_gamma   90.00
#
_symmetry.space_group_name_H-M   'P 1'
#
loop_
_entity.id
_entity.type
_entity.pdbx_description
1 polymer ?
#
loop_
_entity_poly.entity_id
_entity_poly.type
_entity_poly.pdbx_seq_one_letter_code
_entity_poly.pdbx_strand_id
1 'polypeptide(L)'
;MKKKIEMDGEAKGSCEEYEALSRRGFLGVTASAAGALSMAPSFVLGSEPSRSGNNGRDVLVVVYLRGGMDGLTAVVPYGDQALYSARPTLAVPPPGQTDGAIDLDGFFGLSPALAPLMAPYNAGELAFVQATGSPDPSLSHFEAQYFMESATPNMGHTGINTGWIGRHLSTVSPLGAGLFRGVGWSPMLALGLVGANGVLSIKSPSDFVFPGEPATEALRRQLYLEMYSQTIEPLKGAAASSLPTVDLLASVNFANYSPANGASYPASSFGEQLGYTAATIKADIGLEVAHIDIPSWDTHANMGPLTGTLATKLADLGAGLEAFWRDLGSDIDKVTVVVMSEFGRRVEENDSEGTDHGQGGCMFVMGGNVDGGQVISQWPGLDPVSLGNGNLPITIDYRDILAEILEDRLESPSAADVFLGYQPTYQNVTF
;
A
#
# COMPACT_ATOMS: atom_id res chain seq x y z
N MET A 1 6.62 -32.21 44.60
CA MET A 1 5.44 -31.36 44.42
C MET A 1 5.86 -30.13 43.61
N LYS A 2 5.73 -30.20 42.28
CA LYS A 2 5.97 -29.04 41.39
C LYS A 2 4.61 -28.50 40.97
N LYS A 3 4.33 -27.27 41.39
CA LYS A 3 3.12 -26.54 41.02
C LYS A 3 3.19 -26.14 39.56
N LYS A 4 2.26 -26.66 38.75
CA LYS A 4 2.00 -26.24 37.36
C LYS A 4 1.25 -24.92 37.42
N ILE A 5 1.84 -23.86 36.92
CA ILE A 5 1.14 -22.60 36.70
C ILE A 5 0.49 -22.75 35.33
N GLU A 6 -0.82 -22.85 35.30
CA GLU A 6 -1.64 -22.70 34.11
C GLU A 6 -1.66 -21.19 33.79
N MET A 7 -1.17 -20.86 32.61
CA MET A 7 -1.40 -19.57 31.98
C MET A 7 -2.61 -19.71 31.05
N ASP A 8 -3.77 -19.35 31.57
CA ASP A 8 -4.97 -19.14 30.77
C ASP A 8 -4.86 -17.83 29.98
N GLY A 9 -5.29 -17.85 28.72
CA GLY A 9 -5.70 -16.68 27.98
C GLY A 9 -4.84 -16.26 26.79
N GLU A 10 -4.53 -17.16 25.87
CA GLU A 10 -4.19 -16.74 24.51
C GLU A 10 -5.48 -16.65 23.68
N ALA A 11 -5.73 -15.45 23.15
CA ALA A 11 -6.83 -15.18 22.25
C ALA A 11 -6.65 -16.04 20.99
N LYS A 12 -7.52 -17.02 20.79
CA LYS A 12 -7.66 -17.75 19.52
C LYS A 12 -8.24 -16.78 18.49
N GLY A 13 -7.39 -16.19 17.68
CA GLY A 13 -7.77 -15.23 16.65
C GLY A 13 -6.68 -14.99 15.62
N SER A 14 -5.62 -15.81 15.57
CA SER A 14 -4.65 -15.80 14.48
C SER A 14 -5.05 -16.84 13.44
N CYS A 15 -4.98 -16.47 12.17
CA CYS A 15 -5.17 -17.38 11.05
C CYS A 15 -4.20 -18.57 11.18
N GLU A 16 -4.70 -19.81 11.04
CA GLU A 16 -3.88 -21.04 11.13
C GLU A 16 -2.69 -21.01 10.15
N GLU A 17 -2.79 -20.21 9.11
CA GLU A 17 -1.74 -19.97 8.12
C GLU A 17 -0.45 -19.36 8.71
N TYR A 18 -0.58 -18.50 9.72
CA TYR A 18 0.57 -17.91 10.41
C TYR A 18 1.21 -18.87 11.43
N GLU A 19 0.46 -19.80 11.97
CA GLU A 19 0.99 -20.81 12.91
C GLU A 19 1.75 -21.94 12.20
N ALA A 20 1.44 -22.23 10.93
CA ALA A 20 2.04 -23.31 10.16
C ALA A 20 3.44 -22.98 9.59
N LEU A 21 3.90 -21.74 9.60
CA LEU A 21 5.21 -21.36 9.11
C LEU A 21 6.32 -21.79 10.07
N SER A 22 6.95 -22.91 9.76
CA SER A 22 8.21 -23.28 10.38
C SER A 22 9.30 -22.25 10.01
N ARG A 23 10.26 -21.99 10.93
CA ARG A 23 11.45 -21.15 10.66
C ARG A 23 12.20 -21.53 9.37
N ARG A 24 12.08 -22.77 8.89
CA ARG A 24 12.63 -23.24 7.62
C ARG A 24 11.87 -22.73 6.40
N GLY A 25 10.53 -22.60 6.46
CA GLY A 25 9.73 -22.02 5.38
C GLY A 25 10.02 -20.53 5.22
N PHE A 26 10.12 -19.80 6.33
CA PHE A 26 10.51 -18.37 6.33
C PHE A 26 11.89 -18.13 5.70
N LEU A 27 12.87 -18.96 6.02
CA LEU A 27 14.22 -18.89 5.44
C LEU A 27 14.25 -19.29 3.96
N GLY A 28 13.33 -20.14 3.49
CA GLY A 28 13.18 -20.49 2.08
C GLY A 28 12.71 -19.32 1.22
N VAL A 29 11.76 -18.54 1.71
CA VAL A 29 11.25 -17.34 1.02
C VAL A 29 12.30 -16.23 1.02
N THR A 30 13.04 -16.04 2.11
CA THR A 30 14.12 -15.03 2.19
C THR A 30 15.35 -15.39 1.36
N ALA A 31 15.65 -16.69 1.16
CA ALA A 31 16.75 -17.13 0.29
C ALA A 31 16.44 -16.88 -1.20
N SER A 32 15.15 -16.90 -1.60
CA SER A 32 14.74 -16.56 -2.96
C SER A 32 14.89 -15.06 -3.25
N ALA A 33 14.70 -14.19 -2.25
CA ALA A 33 14.94 -12.76 -2.37
C ALA A 33 16.43 -12.39 -2.49
N ALA A 34 17.33 -13.16 -1.86
CA ALA A 34 18.78 -12.96 -1.97
C ALA A 34 19.35 -13.32 -3.35
N GLY A 35 18.66 -14.18 -4.12
CA GLY A 35 19.04 -14.55 -5.50
C GLY A 35 18.78 -13.46 -6.53
N ALA A 36 17.90 -12.49 -6.24
CA ALA A 36 17.56 -11.40 -7.16
C ALA A 36 18.63 -10.29 -7.27
N LEU A 37 19.67 -10.33 -6.45
CA LEU A 37 20.81 -9.39 -6.48
C LEU A 37 21.80 -9.63 -7.63
N SER A 38 21.55 -10.59 -8.53
CA SER A 38 22.50 -10.97 -9.58
C SER A 38 22.25 -10.36 -10.97
N MET A 39 21.25 -9.49 -11.15
CA MET A 39 21.10 -8.73 -12.38
C MET A 39 21.71 -7.35 -12.21
N ALA A 40 22.94 -7.18 -12.67
CA ALA A 40 23.63 -5.91 -12.68
C ALA A 40 22.90 -4.89 -13.55
N PRO A 41 22.43 -3.76 -13.01
CA PRO A 41 21.98 -2.66 -13.83
C PRO A 41 23.17 -1.84 -14.31
N SER A 42 23.12 -1.44 -15.57
CA SER A 42 24.06 -0.51 -16.17
C SER A 42 23.87 0.86 -15.54
N PHE A 43 24.83 1.32 -14.72
CA PHE A 43 24.84 2.69 -14.20
C PHE A 43 25.21 3.66 -15.32
N VAL A 44 24.29 4.52 -15.69
CA VAL A 44 24.60 5.76 -16.40
C VAL A 44 24.99 6.79 -15.35
N LEU A 45 26.24 7.22 -15.37
CA LEU A 45 26.70 8.36 -14.57
C LEU A 45 25.99 9.62 -15.10
N GLY A 46 24.91 10.02 -14.40
CA GLY A 46 24.21 11.27 -14.65
C GLY A 46 25.03 12.44 -14.10
N SER A 47 25.15 13.47 -14.90
CA SER A 47 25.69 14.80 -14.56
C SER A 47 24.98 15.41 -13.33
N GLU A 48 25.70 16.35 -12.69
CA GLU A 48 25.32 17.23 -11.55
C GLU A 48 23.81 17.36 -11.23
N PRO A 49 23.43 17.36 -9.95
CA PRO A 49 22.01 17.46 -9.56
C PRO A 49 21.45 18.83 -9.98
N SER A 50 20.80 18.88 -11.12
CA SER A 50 19.90 19.96 -11.39
C SER A 50 18.69 19.77 -10.45
N ARG A 51 18.37 20.77 -9.64
CA ARG A 51 17.07 20.88 -8.96
C ARG A 51 16.00 21.05 -10.05
N SER A 52 15.63 19.93 -10.63
CA SER A 52 14.52 19.85 -11.56
C SER A 52 13.33 19.37 -10.76
N GLY A 53 12.40 20.27 -10.53
CA GLY A 53 11.12 19.92 -9.94
C GLY A 53 10.47 18.79 -10.71
N ASN A 54 9.52 18.13 -10.07
CA ASN A 54 8.75 17.01 -10.62
C ASN A 54 8.33 17.34 -12.07
N ASN A 55 8.85 16.60 -13.05
CA ASN A 55 8.70 16.87 -14.50
C ASN A 55 7.29 16.57 -15.03
N GLY A 56 6.27 16.67 -14.21
CA GLY A 56 4.87 16.42 -14.57
C GLY A 56 4.36 15.06 -14.12
N ARG A 57 5.22 14.16 -13.61
CA ARG A 57 4.79 12.88 -13.04
C ARG A 57 4.40 13.04 -11.56
N ASP A 58 3.35 12.31 -11.18
CA ASP A 58 2.93 12.23 -9.78
C ASP A 58 3.90 11.38 -8.94
N VAL A 59 3.84 11.58 -7.63
CA VAL A 59 4.35 10.62 -6.66
C VAL A 59 3.25 9.62 -6.34
N LEU A 60 3.51 8.34 -6.57
CA LEU A 60 2.59 7.28 -6.20
C LEU A 60 2.80 6.88 -4.74
N VAL A 61 1.72 6.86 -3.96
CA VAL A 61 1.71 6.34 -2.58
C VAL A 61 0.82 5.11 -2.53
N VAL A 62 1.43 3.95 -2.35
CA VAL A 62 0.70 2.68 -2.22
C VAL A 62 0.53 2.36 -0.74
N VAL A 63 -0.70 2.30 -0.27
CA VAL A 63 -1.08 1.86 1.07
C VAL A 63 -1.65 0.46 0.96
N TYR A 64 -0.89 -0.52 1.43
CA TYR A 64 -1.26 -1.92 1.32
C TYR A 64 -1.82 -2.43 2.66
N LEU A 65 -3.09 -2.81 2.67
CA LEU A 65 -3.81 -3.31 3.83
C LEU A 65 -3.66 -4.83 3.92
N ARG A 66 -2.63 -5.31 4.62
CA ARG A 66 -2.31 -6.75 4.70
C ARG A 66 -3.26 -7.49 5.62
N GLY A 67 -3.98 -8.44 5.07
CA GLY A 67 -4.91 -9.31 5.79
C GLY A 67 -6.33 -9.31 5.23
N GLY A 68 -6.57 -8.87 4.00
CA GLY A 68 -7.89 -8.94 3.36
C GLY A 68 -8.90 -8.00 4.03
N MET A 69 -8.77 -6.71 3.80
CA MET A 69 -9.68 -5.69 4.34
C MET A 69 -11.12 -5.94 3.90
N ASP A 70 -12.07 -5.82 4.81
CA ASP A 70 -13.50 -5.97 4.51
C ASP A 70 -14.05 -4.75 3.77
N GLY A 71 -14.11 -4.85 2.43
CA GLY A 71 -14.59 -3.80 1.55
C GLY A 71 -16.08 -3.51 1.69
N LEU A 72 -16.88 -4.51 2.09
CA LEU A 72 -18.33 -4.33 2.29
C LEU A 72 -18.65 -3.55 3.57
N THR A 73 -17.74 -3.52 4.53
CA THR A 73 -17.85 -2.66 5.72
C THR A 73 -17.24 -1.28 5.49
N ALA A 74 -16.18 -1.17 4.69
CA ALA A 74 -15.52 0.11 4.41
C ALA A 74 -16.40 1.00 3.52
N VAL A 75 -16.88 0.47 2.39
CA VAL A 75 -17.80 1.12 1.45
C VAL A 75 -19.03 0.24 1.31
N VAL A 76 -20.05 0.59 2.04
CA VAL A 76 -21.23 -0.24 2.34
C VAL A 76 -22.24 -0.17 1.21
N PRO A 77 -22.56 -1.27 0.54
CA PRO A 77 -23.64 -1.29 -0.47
C PRO A 77 -25.01 -1.34 0.22
N TYR A 78 -25.36 -0.28 0.94
CA TYR A 78 -26.58 -0.23 1.76
C TYR A 78 -27.87 -0.32 0.93
N GLY A 79 -27.80 0.00 -0.36
CA GLY A 79 -28.89 -0.16 -1.31
C GLY A 79 -29.20 -1.62 -1.65
N ASP A 80 -28.27 -2.55 -1.38
CA ASP A 80 -28.46 -3.97 -1.59
C ASP A 80 -28.97 -4.66 -0.32
N GLN A 81 -30.26 -4.99 -0.30
CA GLN A 81 -30.91 -5.56 0.90
C GLN A 81 -30.37 -6.95 1.28
N ALA A 82 -29.73 -7.66 0.34
CA ALA A 82 -29.10 -8.95 0.64
C ALA A 82 -27.94 -8.82 1.63
N LEU A 83 -27.27 -7.64 1.73
CA LEU A 83 -26.25 -7.37 2.73
C LEU A 83 -26.76 -7.64 4.16
N TYR A 84 -27.94 -7.12 4.48
CA TYR A 84 -28.50 -7.23 5.82
C TYR A 84 -28.99 -8.65 6.17
N SER A 85 -29.30 -9.44 5.14
CA SER A 85 -29.60 -10.86 5.30
C SER A 85 -28.34 -11.71 5.52
N ALA A 86 -27.25 -11.36 4.82
CA ALA A 86 -25.98 -12.05 4.90
C ALA A 86 -25.18 -11.67 6.17
N ARG A 87 -25.39 -10.45 6.69
CA ARG A 87 -24.69 -9.90 7.87
C ARG A 87 -25.66 -9.33 8.88
N PRO A 88 -26.49 -10.15 9.51
CA PRO A 88 -27.51 -9.66 10.46
C PRO A 88 -26.91 -8.95 11.67
N THR A 89 -25.64 -9.21 12.04
CA THR A 89 -24.96 -8.57 13.18
C THR A 89 -23.83 -7.63 12.76
N LEU A 90 -23.20 -7.85 11.59
CA LEU A 90 -22.02 -7.10 11.16
C LEU A 90 -22.32 -6.05 10.08
N ALA A 91 -23.52 -6.01 9.50
CA ALA A 91 -23.84 -4.97 8.51
C ALA A 91 -23.89 -3.59 9.18
N VAL A 92 -23.16 -2.62 8.59
CA VAL A 92 -23.31 -1.21 8.98
C VAL A 92 -24.73 -0.76 8.60
N PRO A 93 -25.50 -0.14 9.52
CA PRO A 93 -26.86 0.31 9.22
C PRO A 93 -26.90 1.30 8.04
N PRO A 94 -28.03 1.39 7.32
CA PRO A 94 -28.16 2.36 6.23
C PRO A 94 -28.16 3.81 6.74
N PRO A 95 -27.92 4.78 5.85
CA PRO A 95 -27.96 6.21 6.18
C PRO A 95 -29.23 6.63 6.90
N GLY A 96 -29.09 7.54 7.86
CA GLY A 96 -30.21 8.06 8.66
C GLY A 96 -30.55 7.24 9.90
N GLN A 97 -29.93 6.09 10.09
CA GLN A 97 -30.01 5.33 11.34
C GLN A 97 -28.83 5.68 12.28
N THR A 98 -28.95 5.29 13.57
CA THR A 98 -27.86 5.43 14.52
C THR A 98 -26.65 4.63 14.05
N ASP A 99 -25.46 5.25 14.05
CA ASP A 99 -24.21 4.68 13.56
C ASP A 99 -24.30 4.17 12.10
N GLY A 100 -25.23 4.71 11.32
CA GLY A 100 -25.45 4.35 9.93
C GLY A 100 -24.34 4.86 9.00
N ALA A 101 -24.22 4.22 7.86
CA ALA A 101 -23.31 4.61 6.79
C ALA A 101 -23.55 6.07 6.36
N ILE A 102 -22.50 6.75 5.95
CA ILE A 102 -22.59 8.09 5.36
C ILE A 102 -22.89 7.91 3.88
N ASP A 103 -24.01 8.45 3.41
CA ASP A 103 -24.42 8.32 2.01
C ASP A 103 -23.40 8.91 1.04
N LEU A 104 -23.03 8.16 0.00
CA LEU A 104 -22.11 8.59 -1.06
C LEU A 104 -22.88 8.90 -2.37
N ASP A 105 -23.80 8.04 -2.78
CA ASP A 105 -24.45 8.12 -4.11
C ASP A 105 -25.90 7.59 -4.16
N GLY A 106 -26.52 7.31 -3.02
CA GLY A 106 -27.86 6.74 -2.93
C GLY A 106 -27.91 5.20 -2.97
N PHE A 107 -26.76 4.54 -3.16
CA PHE A 107 -26.61 3.07 -3.14
C PHE A 107 -25.45 2.61 -2.25
N PHE A 108 -24.30 3.25 -2.38
CA PHE A 108 -23.15 3.04 -1.53
C PHE A 108 -23.05 4.08 -0.42
N GLY A 109 -22.55 3.66 0.72
CA GLY A 109 -22.27 4.54 1.85
C GLY A 109 -20.90 4.25 2.46
N LEU A 110 -20.30 5.27 3.05
CA LEU A 110 -19.02 5.16 3.73
C LEU A 110 -19.21 4.73 5.18
N SER A 111 -18.39 3.80 5.68
CA SER A 111 -18.35 3.46 7.10
C SER A 111 -18.20 4.73 7.97
N PRO A 112 -18.95 4.87 9.08
CA PRO A 112 -18.80 6.02 9.98
C PRO A 112 -17.36 6.20 10.49
N ALA A 113 -16.61 5.11 10.62
CA ALA A 113 -15.21 5.16 11.03
C ALA A 113 -14.30 5.87 10.00
N LEU A 114 -14.70 5.91 8.74
CA LEU A 114 -14.00 6.60 7.64
C LEU A 114 -14.52 8.03 7.40
N ALA A 115 -15.38 8.58 8.28
CA ALA A 115 -15.97 9.91 8.12
C ALA A 115 -14.97 11.02 7.74
N PRO A 116 -13.70 11.05 8.22
CA PRO A 116 -12.73 12.06 7.78
C PRO A 116 -12.52 12.09 6.26
N LEU A 117 -12.68 10.97 5.56
CA LEU A 117 -12.52 10.89 4.10
C LEU A 117 -13.63 11.59 3.31
N MET A 118 -14.70 12.01 3.95
CA MET A 118 -15.71 12.85 3.29
C MET A 118 -15.16 14.20 2.84
N ALA A 119 -14.07 14.70 3.45
CA ALA A 119 -13.46 15.94 3.03
C ALA A 119 -12.82 15.83 1.62
N PRO A 120 -11.87 14.92 1.35
CA PRO A 120 -11.33 14.71 0.01
C PRO A 120 -12.38 14.16 -0.98
N TYR A 121 -13.35 13.34 -0.53
CA TYR A 121 -14.44 12.87 -1.38
C TYR A 121 -15.29 14.02 -1.92
N ASN A 122 -15.74 14.92 -1.05
CA ASN A 122 -16.54 16.08 -1.44
C ASN A 122 -15.73 17.12 -2.25
N ALA A 123 -14.41 17.12 -2.12
CA ALA A 123 -13.51 17.93 -2.96
C ALA A 123 -13.36 17.36 -4.39
N GLY A 124 -13.84 16.15 -4.65
CA GLY A 124 -13.63 15.46 -5.92
C GLY A 124 -12.24 14.87 -6.08
N GLU A 125 -11.52 14.64 -4.97
CA GLU A 125 -10.13 14.18 -4.94
C GLU A 125 -9.98 12.78 -4.33
N LEU A 126 -11.10 12.06 -4.13
CA LEU A 126 -11.14 10.68 -3.65
C LEU A 126 -12.24 9.91 -4.36
N ALA A 127 -11.90 8.79 -4.98
CA ALA A 127 -12.83 7.81 -5.51
C ALA A 127 -12.71 6.48 -4.76
N PHE A 128 -13.81 5.75 -4.64
CA PHE A 128 -13.82 4.37 -4.19
C PHE A 128 -14.11 3.44 -5.37
N VAL A 129 -13.44 2.29 -5.42
CA VAL A 129 -13.69 1.27 -6.46
C VAL A 129 -14.17 0.01 -5.77
N GLN A 130 -15.43 -0.37 -5.98
CA GLN A 130 -16.06 -1.54 -5.36
C GLN A 130 -16.10 -2.75 -6.30
N ALA A 131 -16.17 -3.95 -5.72
CA ALA A 131 -16.12 -5.23 -6.41
C ALA A 131 -14.84 -5.40 -7.25
N THR A 132 -13.73 -4.88 -6.74
CA THR A 132 -12.40 -4.95 -7.37
C THR A 132 -11.49 -5.92 -6.63
N GLY A 133 -10.47 -6.43 -7.33
CA GLY A 133 -9.47 -7.32 -6.74
C GLY A 133 -8.64 -8.07 -7.77
N SER A 134 -7.88 -9.06 -7.29
CA SER A 134 -7.09 -9.96 -8.12
C SER A 134 -7.96 -11.10 -8.66
N PRO A 135 -7.95 -11.39 -9.96
CA PRO A 135 -8.65 -12.55 -10.52
C PRO A 135 -8.02 -13.90 -10.14
N ASP A 136 -6.94 -13.89 -9.38
CA ASP A 136 -6.34 -15.11 -8.84
C ASP A 136 -7.27 -15.72 -7.78
N PRO A 137 -7.56 -17.03 -7.86
CA PRO A 137 -8.50 -17.68 -6.94
C PRO A 137 -7.92 -17.96 -5.56
N SER A 138 -6.63 -17.70 -5.33
CA SER A 138 -6.01 -17.97 -4.04
C SER A 138 -6.60 -17.10 -2.94
N LEU A 139 -7.00 -17.75 -1.86
CA LEU A 139 -7.42 -17.12 -0.61
C LEU A 139 -6.35 -17.26 0.49
N SER A 140 -5.13 -17.68 0.12
CA SER A 140 -3.95 -17.65 0.97
C SER A 140 -3.33 -16.26 0.96
N HIS A 141 -3.15 -15.62 2.11
CA HIS A 141 -2.51 -14.31 2.21
C HIS A 141 -1.16 -14.27 1.51
N PHE A 142 -0.32 -15.31 1.69
CA PHE A 142 1.03 -15.33 1.13
C PHE A 142 1.02 -15.37 -0.40
N GLU A 143 0.16 -16.20 -0.98
CA GLU A 143 0.05 -16.33 -2.43
C GLU A 143 -0.63 -15.09 -3.02
N ALA A 144 -1.76 -14.65 -2.44
CA ALA A 144 -2.48 -13.50 -2.94
C ALA A 144 -1.64 -12.22 -2.87
N GLN A 145 -0.88 -11.99 -1.78
CA GLN A 145 0.06 -10.87 -1.68
C GLN A 145 1.15 -10.97 -2.74
N TYR A 146 1.72 -12.17 -2.95
CA TYR A 146 2.70 -12.38 -4.01
C TYR A 146 2.13 -12.01 -5.38
N PHE A 147 0.94 -12.51 -5.73
CA PHE A 147 0.32 -12.24 -7.03
C PHE A 147 -0.10 -10.78 -7.21
N MET A 148 -0.55 -10.12 -6.16
CA MET A 148 -0.88 -8.69 -6.19
C MET A 148 0.37 -7.83 -6.39
N GLU A 149 1.43 -8.07 -5.63
CA GLU A 149 2.66 -7.28 -5.69
C GLU A 149 3.52 -7.59 -6.93
N SER A 150 3.52 -8.83 -7.40
CA SER A 150 4.13 -9.19 -8.68
C SER A 150 3.25 -8.85 -9.88
N ALA A 151 1.96 -8.55 -9.66
CA ALA A 151 0.95 -8.37 -10.71
C ALA A 151 0.88 -9.53 -11.71
N THR A 152 0.94 -10.77 -11.20
CA THR A 152 0.94 -11.99 -12.00
C THR A 152 -0.14 -12.99 -11.57
N PRO A 153 -1.42 -12.56 -11.43
CA PRO A 153 -2.49 -13.46 -11.05
C PRO A 153 -2.62 -14.61 -12.06
N ASN A 154 -2.95 -15.80 -11.57
CA ASN A 154 -3.11 -17.02 -12.36
C ASN A 154 -1.85 -17.52 -13.10
N MET A 155 -0.68 -16.96 -12.84
CA MET A 155 0.57 -17.37 -13.50
C MET A 155 1.39 -18.36 -12.68
N GLY A 156 0.97 -18.67 -11.45
CA GLY A 156 1.73 -19.48 -10.51
C GLY A 156 3.08 -18.85 -10.16
N HIS A 157 3.92 -19.59 -9.42
CA HIS A 157 5.28 -19.12 -9.08
C HIS A 157 6.24 -19.35 -10.26
N THR A 158 6.15 -18.52 -11.29
CA THR A 158 6.92 -18.64 -12.55
C THR A 158 8.36 -18.14 -12.47
N GLY A 159 8.87 -17.85 -11.27
CA GLY A 159 10.20 -17.30 -11.09
C GLY A 159 10.30 -15.80 -11.38
N ILE A 160 9.17 -15.09 -11.48
CA ILE A 160 9.13 -13.63 -11.55
C ILE A 160 9.46 -13.09 -10.16
N ASN A 161 10.65 -12.50 -10.05
CA ASN A 161 11.18 -11.97 -8.79
C ASN A 161 11.13 -10.43 -8.74
N THR A 162 10.27 -9.81 -9.56
CA THR A 162 10.10 -8.36 -9.61
C THR A 162 8.66 -7.98 -9.34
N GLY A 163 8.48 -6.85 -8.64
CA GLY A 163 7.17 -6.27 -8.41
C GLY A 163 6.74 -5.34 -9.54
N TRP A 164 5.45 -5.05 -9.60
CA TRP A 164 4.92 -4.15 -10.64
C TRP A 164 5.46 -2.72 -10.51
N ILE A 165 5.66 -2.21 -9.30
CA ILE A 165 6.26 -0.88 -9.07
C ILE A 165 7.72 -0.88 -9.54
N GLY A 166 8.48 -1.94 -9.20
CA GLY A 166 9.86 -2.08 -9.64
C GLY A 166 9.99 -2.13 -11.16
N ARG A 167 9.09 -2.83 -11.85
CA ARG A 167 9.04 -2.83 -13.32
C ARG A 167 8.70 -1.46 -13.88
N HIS A 168 7.66 -0.78 -13.34
CA HIS A 168 7.33 0.59 -13.72
C HIS A 168 8.55 1.51 -13.61
N LEU A 169 9.18 1.58 -12.44
CA LEU A 169 10.36 2.42 -12.22
C LEU A 169 11.53 2.08 -13.17
N SER A 170 11.58 0.85 -13.68
CA SER A 170 12.60 0.45 -14.66
C SER A 170 12.27 0.89 -16.09
N THR A 171 11.02 1.22 -16.40
CA THR A 171 10.58 1.70 -17.74
C THR A 171 10.66 3.20 -17.90
N VAL A 172 10.69 3.95 -16.80
CA VAL A 172 10.74 5.42 -16.81
C VAL A 172 12.10 5.95 -16.34
N SER A 173 12.53 7.07 -16.90
CA SER A 173 13.76 7.73 -16.46
C SER A 173 13.63 8.24 -15.02
N PRO A 174 14.67 8.12 -14.18
CA PRO A 174 14.63 8.67 -12.83
C PRO A 174 14.34 10.16 -12.80
N LEU A 175 13.63 10.60 -11.76
CA LEU A 175 13.59 12.00 -11.38
C LEU A 175 14.89 12.39 -10.69
N GLY A 176 15.44 13.55 -11.01
CA GLY A 176 16.70 14.01 -10.42
C GLY A 176 17.86 13.03 -10.63
N ALA A 177 18.64 12.82 -9.58
CA ALA A 177 19.81 11.92 -9.60
C ALA A 177 19.46 10.43 -9.50
N GLY A 178 18.19 10.07 -9.31
CA GLY A 178 17.73 8.68 -9.18
C GLY A 178 18.23 7.95 -7.92
N LEU A 179 18.69 8.69 -6.92
CA LEU A 179 19.22 8.11 -5.67
C LEU A 179 18.11 7.61 -4.72
N PHE A 180 16.93 8.21 -4.81
CA PHE A 180 15.81 7.94 -3.92
C PHE A 180 14.49 7.95 -4.69
N ARG A 181 14.30 6.95 -5.53
CA ARG A 181 13.12 6.81 -6.39
C ARG A 181 11.94 6.18 -5.67
N GLY A 182 12.23 5.21 -4.81
CA GLY A 182 11.20 4.48 -4.08
C GLY A 182 11.57 4.22 -2.63
N VAL A 183 10.58 4.24 -1.75
CA VAL A 183 10.76 3.90 -0.34
C VAL A 183 9.64 3.00 0.17
N GLY A 184 10.02 1.95 0.89
CA GLY A 184 9.15 1.21 1.79
C GLY A 184 9.48 1.60 3.24
N TRP A 185 8.52 2.19 3.95
CA TRP A 185 8.70 2.52 5.37
C TRP A 185 8.56 1.26 6.24
N SER A 186 9.44 0.31 6.02
CA SER A 186 9.40 -1.04 6.61
C SER A 186 10.82 -1.58 6.75
N PRO A 187 11.11 -2.50 7.68
CA PRO A 187 12.41 -3.16 7.76
C PRO A 187 12.70 -4.11 6.59
N MET A 188 11.69 -4.48 5.81
CA MET A 188 11.82 -5.35 4.63
C MET A 188 11.25 -4.67 3.40
N LEU A 189 11.93 -4.83 2.26
CA LEU A 189 11.45 -4.31 0.98
C LEU A 189 10.22 -5.10 0.53
N ALA A 190 9.12 -4.40 0.29
CA ALA A 190 7.93 -5.01 -0.31
C ALA A 190 8.26 -5.55 -1.71
N LEU A 191 7.69 -6.70 -2.06
CA LEU A 191 7.91 -7.31 -3.38
C LEU A 191 7.52 -6.36 -4.51
N GLY A 192 6.46 -5.57 -4.31
CA GLY A 192 6.02 -4.56 -5.28
C GLY A 192 7.14 -3.62 -5.75
N LEU A 193 8.07 -3.28 -4.86
CA LEU A 193 9.20 -2.38 -5.12
C LEU A 193 10.44 -3.07 -5.71
N VAL A 194 10.51 -4.40 -5.71
CA VAL A 194 11.69 -5.13 -6.18
C VAL A 194 11.83 -5.02 -7.70
N GLY A 195 13.04 -4.72 -8.18
CA GLY A 195 13.37 -4.69 -9.61
C GLY A 195 13.85 -3.34 -10.14
N ALA A 196 13.86 -2.29 -9.32
CA ALA A 196 14.37 -0.98 -9.70
C ALA A 196 15.57 -0.53 -8.86
N ASN A 197 16.36 0.39 -9.40
CA ASN A 197 17.42 1.08 -8.66
C ASN A 197 16.86 2.29 -7.91
N GLY A 198 17.59 2.73 -6.86
CA GLY A 198 17.19 3.89 -6.07
C GLY A 198 15.98 3.62 -5.17
N VAL A 199 15.71 2.35 -4.88
CA VAL A 199 14.62 1.91 -4.00
C VAL A 199 15.20 1.45 -2.66
N LEU A 200 14.64 1.93 -1.57
CA LEU A 200 15.11 1.65 -0.21
C LEU A 200 13.98 1.09 0.66
N SER A 201 14.39 0.29 1.64
CA SER A 201 13.53 -0.13 2.75
C SER A 201 14.11 0.48 4.03
N ILE A 202 13.34 1.35 4.68
CA ILE A 202 13.76 2.12 5.84
C ILE A 202 12.61 2.13 6.86
N LYS A 203 12.84 1.61 8.05
CA LYS A 203 11.79 1.60 9.09
C LYS A 203 11.50 3.02 9.59
N SER A 204 12.54 3.80 9.79
CA SER A 204 12.46 5.19 10.23
C SER A 204 13.62 5.98 9.62
N PRO A 205 13.42 7.25 9.22
CA PRO A 205 14.50 8.10 8.74
C PRO A 205 15.67 8.22 9.71
N SER A 206 15.41 8.17 11.02
CA SER A 206 16.45 8.20 12.06
C SER A 206 17.40 7.01 12.02
N ASP A 207 16.98 5.89 11.44
CA ASP A 207 17.81 4.68 11.33
C ASP A 207 18.76 4.73 10.12
N PHE A 208 18.49 5.64 9.16
CA PHE A 208 19.26 5.76 7.93
C PHE A 208 20.30 6.87 8.03
N VAL A 209 21.29 6.64 8.89
CA VAL A 209 22.39 7.56 9.15
C VAL A 209 23.74 6.85 8.98
N PHE A 210 24.80 7.61 8.63
CA PHE A 210 26.12 7.03 8.58
C PHE A 210 26.63 6.74 10.00
N PRO A 211 26.87 5.46 10.35
CA PRO A 211 27.08 5.06 11.75
C PRO A 211 28.41 5.55 12.34
N GLY A 212 28.45 5.78 13.65
CA GLY A 212 29.64 6.04 14.46
C GLY A 212 29.78 7.50 14.91
N GLU A 213 30.92 7.81 15.55
CA GLU A 213 31.17 9.10 16.18
C GLU A 213 31.32 10.25 15.17
N PRO A 214 30.62 11.39 15.35
CA PRO A 214 30.70 12.53 14.42
C PRO A 214 32.14 13.03 14.17
N ALA A 215 32.99 13.05 15.19
CA ALA A 215 34.35 13.53 15.07
C ALA A 215 35.25 12.71 14.09
N THR A 216 34.86 11.48 13.77
CA THR A 216 35.57 10.58 12.85
C THR A 216 34.83 10.32 11.55
N GLU A 217 33.67 10.97 11.33
CA GLU A 217 32.80 10.68 10.19
C GLU A 217 33.50 10.86 8.84
N ALA A 218 34.21 11.97 8.64
CA ALA A 218 34.90 12.23 7.37
C ALA A 218 35.92 11.14 7.02
N LEU A 219 36.71 10.71 8.01
CA LEU A 219 37.70 9.63 7.83
C LEU A 219 36.98 8.29 7.52
N ARG A 220 35.90 7.97 8.23
CA ARG A 220 35.16 6.72 8.03
C ARG A 220 34.49 6.69 6.65
N ARG A 221 33.91 7.80 6.17
CA ARG A 221 33.38 7.94 4.83
C ARG A 221 34.45 7.72 3.76
N GLN A 222 35.63 8.30 3.93
CA GLN A 222 36.75 8.08 3.03
C GLN A 222 37.15 6.61 2.99
N LEU A 223 37.36 5.98 4.15
CA LEU A 223 37.75 4.57 4.24
C LEU A 223 36.68 3.64 3.66
N TYR A 224 35.39 3.96 3.86
CA TYR A 224 34.26 3.23 3.25
C TYR A 224 34.37 3.24 1.74
N LEU A 225 34.49 4.41 1.12
CA LEU A 225 34.60 4.52 -0.34
C LEU A 225 35.83 3.84 -0.88
N GLU A 226 36.98 3.97 -0.20
CA GLU A 226 38.26 3.33 -0.57
C GLU A 226 38.13 1.80 -0.52
N MET A 227 37.54 1.25 0.53
CA MET A 227 37.29 -0.19 0.68
C MET A 227 36.45 -0.76 -0.46
N TYR A 228 35.36 -0.08 -0.83
CA TYR A 228 34.46 -0.56 -1.89
C TYR A 228 34.95 -0.22 -3.30
N SER A 229 35.86 0.74 -3.48
CA SER A 229 36.44 1.08 -4.79
C SER A 229 37.15 -0.10 -5.46
N GLN A 230 37.64 -1.05 -4.67
CA GLN A 230 38.32 -2.25 -5.13
C GLN A 230 37.37 -3.44 -5.34
N THR A 231 36.09 -3.29 -5.04
CA THR A 231 35.10 -4.35 -5.24
C THR A 231 34.56 -4.36 -6.69
N ILE A 232 33.83 -5.42 -7.02
CA ILE A 232 33.15 -5.55 -8.32
C ILE A 232 31.68 -5.11 -8.21
N GLU A 233 31.05 -4.84 -9.35
CA GLU A 233 29.61 -4.62 -9.39
C GLU A 233 28.85 -5.89 -8.92
N PRO A 234 27.69 -5.72 -8.25
CA PRO A 234 26.99 -4.45 -7.95
C PRO A 234 27.43 -3.73 -6.68
N LEU A 235 28.36 -4.31 -5.89
CA LEU A 235 28.74 -3.76 -4.58
C LEU A 235 29.41 -2.38 -4.69
N LYS A 236 30.24 -2.19 -5.73
CA LYS A 236 30.92 -0.92 -5.96
C LYS A 236 29.92 0.22 -6.20
N GLY A 237 28.95 0.01 -7.10
CA GLY A 237 27.91 0.99 -7.40
C GLY A 237 26.99 1.26 -6.20
N ALA A 238 26.59 0.21 -5.48
CA ALA A 238 25.77 0.35 -4.27
C ALA A 238 26.48 1.18 -3.18
N ALA A 239 27.77 0.96 -2.98
CA ALA A 239 28.54 1.75 -2.04
C ALA A 239 28.73 3.21 -2.48
N ALA A 240 28.95 3.45 -3.78
CA ALA A 240 29.08 4.79 -4.32
C ALA A 240 27.78 5.62 -4.18
N SER A 241 26.63 5.00 -4.29
CA SER A 241 25.32 5.67 -4.13
C SER A 241 24.86 5.82 -2.68
N SER A 242 25.34 4.99 -1.75
CA SER A 242 24.85 4.95 -0.36
C SER A 242 25.11 6.25 0.41
N LEU A 243 26.33 6.82 0.32
CA LEU A 243 26.65 8.06 1.03
C LEU A 243 25.87 9.27 0.50
N PRO A 244 25.78 9.50 -0.82
CA PRO A 244 24.88 10.53 -1.36
C PRO A 244 23.41 10.35 -0.95
N THR A 245 22.93 9.12 -0.85
CA THR A 245 21.56 8.85 -0.39
C THR A 245 21.38 9.18 1.10
N VAL A 246 22.37 8.86 1.95
CA VAL A 246 22.35 9.27 3.37
C VAL A 246 22.31 10.80 3.47
N ASP A 247 23.15 11.50 2.71
CA ASP A 247 23.21 12.96 2.74
C ASP A 247 21.90 13.58 2.20
N LEU A 248 21.29 12.97 1.18
CA LEU A 248 20.00 13.39 0.63
C LEU A 248 18.88 13.27 1.67
N LEU A 249 18.77 12.13 2.34
CA LEU A 249 17.78 11.94 3.39
C LEU A 249 18.03 12.81 4.62
N ALA A 250 19.30 13.04 4.98
CA ALA A 250 19.64 13.96 6.07
C ALA A 250 19.29 15.42 5.77
N SER A 251 19.12 15.79 4.49
CA SER A 251 18.65 17.13 4.11
C SER A 251 17.17 17.35 4.38
N VAL A 252 16.39 16.27 4.54
CA VAL A 252 14.99 16.32 4.95
C VAL A 252 14.94 16.39 6.47
N ASN A 253 14.40 17.46 7.00
CA ASN A 253 14.36 17.67 8.46
C ASN A 253 13.16 16.93 9.09
N PHE A 254 13.20 15.60 9.07
CA PHE A 254 12.12 14.75 9.61
C PHE A 254 11.83 15.03 11.08
N ALA A 255 12.87 15.27 11.89
CA ALA A 255 12.71 15.47 13.35
C ALA A 255 11.94 16.74 13.72
N ASN A 256 11.94 17.75 12.85
CA ASN A 256 11.23 19.01 13.07
C ASN A 256 10.15 19.21 11.99
N TYR A 257 9.74 18.15 11.31
CA TYR A 257 8.66 18.25 10.36
C TYR A 257 7.37 18.63 11.08
N SER A 258 6.71 19.66 10.58
CA SER A 258 5.43 20.14 11.10
C SER A 258 4.40 20.07 9.97
N PRO A 259 3.35 19.26 10.11
CA PRO A 259 2.30 19.18 9.12
C PRO A 259 1.66 20.53 8.86
N ALA A 260 1.37 20.83 7.60
CA ALA A 260 0.75 22.08 7.19
C ALA A 260 -0.79 22.01 7.34
N ASN A 261 -1.46 23.16 7.11
CA ASN A 261 -2.92 23.29 7.01
C ASN A 261 -3.70 22.73 8.20
N GLY A 262 -3.07 22.66 9.39
CA GLY A 262 -3.69 22.11 10.59
C GLY A 262 -3.87 20.58 10.57
N ALA A 263 -3.17 19.87 9.69
CA ALA A 263 -3.17 18.43 9.65
C ALA A 263 -2.61 17.83 10.95
N SER A 264 -3.20 16.71 11.39
CA SER A 264 -2.76 15.99 12.58
C SER A 264 -2.80 14.49 12.31
N TYR A 265 -1.63 13.91 12.10
CA TYR A 265 -1.53 12.48 11.88
C TYR A 265 -1.89 11.68 13.15
N PRO A 266 -2.56 10.53 13.01
CA PRO A 266 -2.80 9.65 14.16
C PRO A 266 -1.48 9.17 14.76
N ALA A 267 -1.49 8.92 16.09
CA ALA A 267 -0.34 8.42 16.83
C ALA A 267 -0.16 6.90 16.59
N SER A 268 0.01 6.52 15.35
CA SER A 268 0.22 5.15 14.87
C SER A 268 1.42 5.11 13.93
N SER A 269 1.96 3.90 13.70
CA SER A 269 3.03 3.73 12.71
C SER A 269 2.61 4.17 11.31
N PHE A 270 1.33 4.00 10.98
CA PHE A 270 0.77 4.48 9.71
C PHE A 270 0.82 6.01 9.61
N GLY A 271 0.36 6.71 10.66
CA GLY A 271 0.43 8.17 10.70
C GLY A 271 1.86 8.70 10.62
N GLU A 272 2.82 8.06 11.31
CA GLU A 272 4.25 8.41 11.20
C GLU A 272 4.79 8.23 9.78
N GLN A 273 4.48 7.10 9.12
CA GLN A 273 4.92 6.79 7.77
C GLN A 273 4.34 7.77 6.72
N LEU A 274 3.08 8.17 6.88
CA LEU A 274 2.49 9.22 6.06
C LEU A 274 3.18 10.57 6.29
N GLY A 275 3.49 10.92 7.53
CA GLY A 275 4.27 12.13 7.86
C GLY A 275 5.66 12.14 7.21
N TYR A 276 6.37 11.00 7.23
CA TYR A 276 7.66 10.86 6.54
C TYR A 276 7.50 11.00 5.02
N THR A 277 6.44 10.41 4.46
CA THR A 277 6.13 10.52 3.04
C THR A 277 5.86 11.97 2.65
N ALA A 278 5.01 12.68 3.40
CA ALA A 278 4.71 14.08 3.15
C ALA A 278 5.94 14.98 3.25
N ALA A 279 6.78 14.77 4.29
CA ALA A 279 8.04 15.50 4.44
C ALA A 279 8.98 15.29 3.24
N THR A 280 9.05 14.06 2.74
CA THR A 280 9.89 13.68 1.60
C THR A 280 9.38 14.29 0.29
N ILE A 281 8.07 14.27 0.05
CA ILE A 281 7.43 14.88 -1.13
C ILE A 281 7.70 16.39 -1.14
N LYS A 282 7.45 17.07 -0.02
CA LYS A 282 7.65 18.52 0.10
C LYS A 282 9.12 18.95 0.01
N ALA A 283 10.04 18.06 0.36
CA ALA A 283 11.47 18.30 0.20
C ALA A 283 11.95 18.15 -1.26
N ASP A 284 11.13 17.61 -2.15
CA ASP A 284 11.38 17.42 -3.59
C ASP A 284 12.75 16.76 -3.87
N ILE A 285 13.02 15.66 -3.18
CA ILE A 285 14.31 14.93 -3.26
C ILE A 285 14.31 13.81 -4.30
N GLY A 286 13.32 13.78 -5.19
CA GLY A 286 13.23 12.81 -6.28
C GLY A 286 12.50 11.51 -5.93
N LEU A 287 11.65 11.53 -4.90
CA LEU A 287 10.75 10.41 -4.59
C LEU A 287 9.74 10.24 -5.74
N GLU A 288 9.58 9.03 -6.23
CA GLU A 288 8.60 8.65 -7.25
C GLU A 288 7.52 7.73 -6.67
N VAL A 289 7.91 6.82 -5.73
CA VAL A 289 6.96 5.90 -5.10
C VAL A 289 7.23 5.74 -3.61
N ALA A 290 6.19 5.84 -2.77
CA ALA A 290 6.20 5.39 -1.38
C ALA A 290 5.28 4.17 -1.22
N HIS A 291 5.73 3.16 -0.46
CA HIS A 291 4.95 1.97 -0.14
C HIS A 291 4.79 1.85 1.38
N ILE A 292 3.57 1.74 1.83
CA ILE A 292 3.21 1.69 3.25
C ILE A 292 2.39 0.43 3.49
N ASP A 293 2.87 -0.45 4.39
CA ASP A 293 2.15 -1.64 4.82
C ASP A 293 1.38 -1.39 6.11
N ILE A 294 0.09 -1.70 6.12
CA ILE A 294 -0.73 -1.71 7.33
C ILE A 294 -1.17 -3.15 7.62
N PRO A 295 -0.61 -3.83 8.62
CA PRO A 295 -0.90 -5.22 8.91
C PRO A 295 -2.21 -5.42 9.70
N SER A 296 -2.59 -6.69 9.86
CA SER A 296 -3.63 -7.17 10.78
C SER A 296 -5.07 -6.81 10.37
N TRP A 297 -5.38 -6.85 9.06
CA TRP A 297 -6.74 -6.71 8.55
C TRP A 297 -7.52 -8.04 8.52
N ASP A 298 -6.91 -9.12 8.97
CA ASP A 298 -7.49 -10.47 9.00
C ASP A 298 -8.46 -10.61 10.17
N THR A 299 -9.71 -10.23 9.96
CA THR A 299 -10.75 -10.10 10.99
C THR A 299 -11.73 -11.26 10.98
N HIS A 300 -11.23 -12.48 11.22
CA HIS A 300 -12.06 -13.70 11.29
C HIS A 300 -12.99 -13.77 12.52
N ALA A 301 -12.66 -13.06 13.58
CA ALA A 301 -13.44 -13.11 14.81
C ALA A 301 -13.54 -11.72 15.45
N ASN A 302 -14.68 -11.46 16.12
CA ASN A 302 -14.94 -10.21 16.84
C ASN A 302 -14.56 -8.97 16.01
N MET A 303 -14.96 -8.96 14.74
CA MET A 303 -14.55 -7.95 13.75
C MET A 303 -14.90 -6.52 14.19
N GLY A 304 -16.10 -6.32 14.74
CA GLY A 304 -16.56 -5.04 15.28
C GLY A 304 -16.58 -3.92 14.22
N PRO A 305 -17.56 -3.91 13.30
CA PRO A 305 -17.62 -2.96 12.19
C PRO A 305 -17.91 -1.52 12.64
N LEU A 306 -18.60 -1.33 13.76
CA LEU A 306 -18.94 -0.02 14.34
C LEU A 306 -18.09 0.30 15.57
N THR A 307 -17.80 -0.71 16.38
CA THR A 307 -16.99 -0.60 17.61
C THR A 307 -16.13 -1.85 17.75
N GLY A 308 -14.81 -1.73 17.70
CA GLY A 308 -13.91 -2.89 17.80
C GLY A 308 -12.71 -2.77 16.88
N THR A 309 -12.15 -3.92 16.52
CA THR A 309 -10.88 -3.98 15.79
C THR A 309 -10.97 -3.34 14.42
N LEU A 310 -11.97 -3.70 13.61
CA LEU A 310 -12.09 -3.17 12.25
C LEU A 310 -12.43 -1.67 12.28
N ALA A 311 -13.38 -1.25 13.13
CA ALA A 311 -13.73 0.17 13.27
C ALA A 311 -12.51 1.01 13.67
N THR A 312 -11.67 0.53 14.60
CA THR A 312 -10.45 1.23 15.02
C THR A 312 -9.44 1.35 13.86
N LYS A 313 -9.28 0.29 13.07
CA LYS A 313 -8.38 0.30 11.90
C LYS A 313 -8.87 1.22 10.79
N LEU A 314 -10.17 1.19 10.49
CA LEU A 314 -10.77 2.11 9.52
C LEU A 314 -10.65 3.56 9.99
N ALA A 315 -10.84 3.84 11.29
CA ALA A 315 -10.67 5.17 11.85
C ALA A 315 -9.21 5.68 11.73
N ASP A 316 -8.22 4.82 12.01
CA ASP A 316 -6.80 5.15 11.83
C ASP A 316 -6.47 5.41 10.35
N LEU A 317 -6.97 4.54 9.44
CA LEU A 317 -6.83 4.71 8.00
C LEU A 317 -7.45 6.04 7.52
N GLY A 318 -8.70 6.29 7.89
CA GLY A 318 -9.42 7.50 7.49
C GLY A 318 -8.78 8.79 8.01
N ALA A 319 -8.40 8.79 9.29
CA ALA A 319 -7.73 9.95 9.90
C ALA A 319 -6.33 10.18 9.30
N GLY A 320 -5.57 9.11 9.02
CA GLY A 320 -4.25 9.21 8.41
C GLY A 320 -4.30 9.78 6.99
N LEU A 321 -5.19 9.25 6.15
CA LEU A 321 -5.34 9.70 4.76
C LEU A 321 -5.86 11.14 4.69
N GLU A 322 -6.82 11.52 5.52
CA GLU A 322 -7.32 12.90 5.59
C GLU A 322 -6.22 13.87 6.06
N ALA A 323 -5.45 13.48 7.08
CA ALA A 323 -4.33 14.28 7.53
C ALA A 323 -3.26 14.45 6.42
N PHE A 324 -2.97 13.40 5.67
CA PHE A 324 -2.04 13.42 4.55
C PHE A 324 -2.53 14.35 3.43
N TRP A 325 -3.78 14.22 3.03
CA TRP A 325 -4.43 15.09 2.06
C TRP A 325 -4.37 16.56 2.47
N ARG A 326 -4.74 16.85 3.72
CA ARG A 326 -4.72 18.22 4.28
C ARG A 326 -3.29 18.76 4.36
N ASP A 327 -2.34 17.95 4.80
CA ASP A 327 -0.94 18.35 4.94
C ASP A 327 -0.31 18.70 3.60
N LEU A 328 -0.58 17.92 2.56
CA LEU A 328 -0.09 18.22 1.21
C LEU A 328 -0.67 19.52 0.65
N GLY A 329 -1.94 19.85 0.95
CA GLY A 329 -2.58 21.03 0.37
C GLY A 329 -2.49 20.99 -1.16
N SER A 330 -1.93 22.03 -1.80
CA SER A 330 -1.78 22.07 -3.26
C SER A 330 -0.78 21.04 -3.83
N ASP A 331 0.06 20.43 -3.01
CA ASP A 331 0.96 19.38 -3.50
C ASP A 331 0.20 18.09 -3.80
N ILE A 332 -1.07 17.97 -3.37
CA ILE A 332 -1.94 16.82 -3.71
C ILE A 332 -2.14 16.67 -5.23
N ASP A 333 -2.03 17.76 -5.98
CA ASP A 333 -2.12 17.76 -7.45
C ASP A 333 -0.98 16.96 -8.12
N LYS A 334 0.05 16.61 -7.36
CA LYS A 334 1.22 15.84 -7.82
C LYS A 334 1.34 14.50 -7.12
N VAL A 335 0.28 14.06 -6.46
CA VAL A 335 0.29 12.83 -5.68
C VAL A 335 -0.93 11.99 -6.03
N THR A 336 -0.70 10.71 -6.25
CA THR A 336 -1.77 9.72 -6.35
C THR A 336 -1.57 8.67 -5.27
N VAL A 337 -2.57 8.52 -4.40
CA VAL A 337 -2.59 7.51 -3.34
C VAL A 337 -3.51 6.37 -3.76
N VAL A 338 -3.02 5.14 -3.65
CA VAL A 338 -3.82 3.92 -3.86
C VAL A 338 -3.86 3.13 -2.56
N VAL A 339 -5.06 2.83 -2.07
CA VAL A 339 -5.27 1.91 -0.94
C VAL A 339 -5.79 0.60 -1.49
N MET A 340 -5.15 -0.51 -1.18
CA MET A 340 -5.50 -1.83 -1.70
C MET A 340 -5.23 -2.94 -0.69
N SER A 341 -5.85 -4.10 -0.89
CA SER A 341 -5.65 -5.30 -0.09
C SER A 341 -5.56 -6.51 -1.02
N GLU A 342 -4.99 -7.63 -0.56
CA GLU A 342 -4.75 -8.82 -1.38
C GLU A 342 -6.01 -9.50 -1.87
N PHE A 343 -7.09 -9.44 -1.10
CA PHE A 343 -8.44 -9.92 -1.44
C PHE A 343 -9.49 -9.27 -0.52
N GLY A 344 -10.77 -9.51 -0.80
CA GLY A 344 -11.89 -9.11 0.05
C GLY A 344 -12.29 -10.19 1.05
N ARG A 345 -13.50 -10.05 1.60
CA ARG A 345 -14.08 -10.97 2.57
C ARG A 345 -15.35 -11.61 2.02
N ARG A 346 -15.71 -12.79 2.55
CA ARG A 346 -16.99 -13.42 2.25
C ARG A 346 -18.13 -12.47 2.56
N VAL A 347 -19.19 -12.60 1.75
CA VAL A 347 -20.39 -11.75 1.94
C VAL A 347 -21.08 -12.09 3.25
N GLU A 348 -21.20 -13.37 3.59
CA GLU A 348 -21.80 -13.82 4.85
C GLU A 348 -20.82 -13.62 6.03
N GLU A 349 -21.37 -13.21 7.18
CA GLU A 349 -20.67 -13.27 8.46
C GLU A 349 -20.55 -14.72 8.93
N ASN A 350 -19.52 -15.00 9.74
CA ASN A 350 -19.29 -16.31 10.33
C ASN A 350 -19.73 -16.38 11.79
N ASP A 351 -19.76 -17.61 12.36
CA ASP A 351 -20.19 -17.85 13.73
C ASP A 351 -19.30 -17.22 14.83
N SER A 352 -18.18 -16.60 14.42
CA SER A 352 -17.23 -15.94 15.33
C SER A 352 -17.33 -14.41 15.30
N GLU A 353 -18.44 -13.86 14.80
CA GLU A 353 -18.65 -12.41 14.66
C GLU A 353 -17.56 -11.75 13.80
N GLY A 354 -17.16 -12.42 12.72
CA GLY A 354 -16.17 -11.97 11.74
C GLY A 354 -16.53 -12.42 10.33
N THR A 355 -15.55 -12.36 9.43
CA THR A 355 -15.71 -12.79 8.05
C THR A 355 -14.52 -13.61 7.57
N ASP A 356 -14.79 -14.65 6.79
CA ASP A 356 -13.76 -15.48 6.18
C ASP A 356 -13.20 -14.82 4.91
N HIS A 357 -12.10 -15.37 4.38
CA HIS A 357 -11.49 -14.88 3.14
C HIS A 357 -12.46 -14.97 1.98
N GLY A 358 -12.52 -13.92 1.18
CA GLY A 358 -13.34 -13.79 -0.02
C GLY A 358 -12.55 -13.20 -1.19
N GLN A 359 -13.22 -12.88 -2.29
CA GLN A 359 -12.55 -12.41 -3.51
C GLN A 359 -12.68 -10.89 -3.70
N GLY A 360 -13.83 -10.42 -4.18
CA GLY A 360 -14.05 -9.00 -4.44
C GLY A 360 -13.94 -8.15 -3.18
N GLY A 361 -13.19 -7.07 -3.28
CA GLY A 361 -12.93 -6.10 -2.23
C GLY A 361 -13.19 -4.68 -2.71
N CYS A 362 -12.47 -3.74 -2.10
CA CYS A 362 -12.57 -2.33 -2.41
C CYS A 362 -11.18 -1.70 -2.49
N MET A 363 -10.96 -0.80 -3.45
CA MET A 363 -9.80 0.08 -3.53
C MET A 363 -10.22 1.52 -3.32
N PHE A 364 -9.29 2.36 -2.82
CA PHE A 364 -9.46 3.80 -2.75
C PHE A 364 -8.39 4.45 -3.63
N VAL A 365 -8.75 5.49 -4.35
CA VAL A 365 -7.80 6.29 -5.15
C VAL A 365 -8.00 7.75 -4.78
N MET A 366 -6.95 8.40 -4.29
CA MET A 366 -6.97 9.79 -3.80
C MET A 366 -5.85 10.60 -4.45
N GLY A 367 -6.15 11.82 -4.87
CA GLY A 367 -5.17 12.74 -5.48
C GLY A 367 -5.87 13.89 -6.19
N GLY A 368 -5.15 14.97 -6.46
CA GLY A 368 -5.74 16.16 -7.09
C GLY A 368 -6.16 15.97 -8.55
N ASN A 369 -5.70 14.90 -9.20
CA ASN A 369 -6.05 14.54 -10.57
C ASN A 369 -6.83 13.22 -10.65
N VAL A 370 -7.48 12.84 -9.58
CA VAL A 370 -8.42 11.71 -9.51
C VAL A 370 -9.81 12.22 -9.88
N ASP A 371 -10.56 11.45 -10.67
CA ASP A 371 -12.00 11.71 -10.92
C ASP A 371 -12.80 11.21 -9.71
N GLY A 372 -12.73 11.99 -8.63
CA GLY A 372 -13.28 11.64 -7.32
C GLY A 372 -14.72 12.09 -7.12
N GLY A 373 -15.21 11.95 -5.86
CA GLY A 373 -16.59 12.22 -5.51
C GLY A 373 -17.56 11.15 -6.03
N GLN A 374 -17.08 9.95 -6.32
CA GLN A 374 -17.85 8.86 -6.87
C GLN A 374 -17.44 7.47 -6.33
N VAL A 375 -18.33 6.50 -6.47
CA VAL A 375 -18.04 5.08 -6.29
C VAL A 375 -18.09 4.39 -7.65
N ILE A 376 -16.92 3.98 -8.13
CA ILE A 376 -16.78 3.23 -9.38
C ILE A 376 -17.10 1.77 -9.10
N SER A 377 -18.10 1.21 -9.78
CA SER A 377 -18.50 -0.18 -9.59
C SER A 377 -19.26 -0.73 -10.79
N GLN A 378 -19.03 -2.00 -11.08
CA GLN A 378 -19.92 -2.83 -11.90
C GLN A 378 -20.61 -3.81 -10.95
N TRP A 379 -21.52 -3.29 -10.12
CA TRP A 379 -22.07 -4.02 -8.98
C TRP A 379 -22.84 -5.29 -9.39
N PRO A 380 -22.39 -6.49 -8.95
CA PRO A 380 -23.02 -7.75 -9.38
C PRO A 380 -24.25 -8.13 -8.55
N GLY A 381 -24.46 -7.49 -7.40
CA GLY A 381 -25.45 -7.88 -6.39
C GLY A 381 -24.89 -8.85 -5.35
N LEU A 382 -25.58 -8.95 -4.22
CA LEU A 382 -25.21 -9.84 -3.09
C LEU A 382 -26.20 -11.00 -2.91
N ASP A 383 -27.16 -11.18 -3.81
CA ASP A 383 -28.03 -12.34 -3.74
C ASP A 383 -27.25 -13.64 -4.08
N PRO A 384 -27.67 -14.82 -3.56
CA PRO A 384 -26.91 -16.06 -3.72
C PRO A 384 -26.63 -16.49 -5.16
N VAL A 385 -27.42 -16.00 -6.13
CA VAL A 385 -27.23 -16.34 -7.55
C VAL A 385 -26.08 -15.51 -8.14
N SER A 386 -25.93 -14.28 -7.65
CA SER A 386 -24.85 -13.36 -8.09
C SER A 386 -23.48 -13.71 -7.50
N LEU A 387 -23.44 -14.44 -6.38
CA LEU A 387 -22.20 -14.73 -5.68
C LEU A 387 -21.45 -15.94 -6.25
N GLY A 388 -20.13 -15.83 -6.38
CA GLY A 388 -19.25 -16.93 -6.70
C GLY A 388 -18.91 -17.76 -5.45
N ASN A 389 -19.68 -18.82 -5.14
CA ASN A 389 -19.48 -19.65 -3.95
C ASN A 389 -19.44 -18.83 -2.63
N GLY A 390 -20.36 -17.86 -2.49
CA GLY A 390 -20.45 -16.98 -1.32
C GLY A 390 -19.46 -15.81 -1.33
N ASN A 391 -18.68 -15.63 -2.40
CA ASN A 391 -17.77 -14.52 -2.60
C ASN A 391 -18.39 -13.46 -3.50
N LEU A 392 -18.14 -12.19 -3.18
CA LEU A 392 -18.40 -11.10 -4.11
C LEU A 392 -17.52 -11.31 -5.36
N PRO A 393 -18.10 -11.41 -6.57
CA PRO A 393 -17.32 -11.49 -7.79
C PRO A 393 -16.44 -10.27 -8.00
N ILE A 394 -15.26 -10.47 -8.58
CA ILE A 394 -14.41 -9.39 -9.05
C ILE A 394 -14.92 -8.97 -10.42
N THR A 395 -15.46 -7.77 -10.51
CA THR A 395 -15.97 -7.17 -11.75
C THR A 395 -15.02 -6.18 -12.36
N ILE A 396 -14.09 -5.64 -11.54
CA ILE A 396 -13.01 -4.74 -11.95
C ILE A 396 -11.69 -5.35 -11.50
N ASP A 397 -10.81 -5.65 -12.44
CA ASP A 397 -9.45 -6.12 -12.12
C ASP A 397 -8.64 -4.96 -11.53
N TYR A 398 -7.95 -5.18 -10.41
CA TYR A 398 -7.13 -4.15 -9.77
C TYR A 398 -6.08 -3.55 -10.71
N ARG A 399 -5.62 -4.32 -11.71
CA ARG A 399 -4.65 -3.87 -12.71
C ARG A 399 -5.24 -2.84 -13.67
N ASP A 400 -6.56 -2.81 -13.86
CA ASP A 400 -7.22 -1.77 -14.65
C ASP A 400 -7.01 -0.39 -14.04
N ILE A 401 -7.19 -0.30 -12.72
CA ILE A 401 -6.99 0.92 -11.95
C ILE A 401 -5.52 1.32 -11.90
N LEU A 402 -4.64 0.36 -11.62
CA LEU A 402 -3.21 0.63 -11.53
C LEU A 402 -2.61 1.01 -12.88
N ALA A 403 -3.04 0.39 -13.98
CA ALA A 403 -2.57 0.68 -15.31
C ALA A 403 -2.92 2.11 -15.75
N GLU A 404 -4.16 2.51 -15.51
CA GLU A 404 -4.64 3.86 -15.78
C GLU A 404 -3.81 4.90 -15.03
N ILE A 405 -3.61 4.72 -13.70
CA ILE A 405 -2.77 5.60 -12.89
C ILE A 405 -1.33 5.66 -13.43
N LEU A 406 -0.74 4.51 -13.76
CA LEU A 406 0.65 4.46 -14.25
C LEU A 406 0.82 5.18 -15.59
N GLU A 407 -0.13 5.05 -16.50
CA GLU A 407 -0.04 5.68 -17.82
C GLU A 407 -0.39 7.16 -17.78
N ASP A 408 -1.47 7.53 -17.10
CA ASP A 408 -1.96 8.92 -17.07
C ASP A 408 -1.17 9.82 -16.12
N ARG A 409 -0.72 9.28 -14.96
CA ARG A 409 -0.11 10.08 -13.89
C ARG A 409 1.39 9.90 -13.75
N LEU A 410 1.93 8.71 -14.10
CA LEU A 410 3.34 8.38 -13.90
C LEU A 410 4.14 8.22 -15.20
N GLU A 411 3.56 8.58 -16.34
CA GLU A 411 4.22 8.52 -17.65
C GLU A 411 4.75 7.12 -18.02
N SER A 412 4.10 6.06 -17.51
CA SER A 412 4.48 4.70 -17.89
C SER A 412 4.25 4.48 -19.37
N PRO A 413 5.25 4.04 -20.13
CA PRO A 413 5.11 3.96 -21.61
C PRO A 413 4.15 2.84 -22.04
N SER A 414 3.92 1.84 -21.20
CA SER A 414 3.06 0.69 -21.49
C SER A 414 2.69 -0.06 -20.21
N ALA A 415 1.40 -0.16 -19.94
CA ALA A 415 0.89 -1.02 -18.85
C ALA A 415 1.23 -2.51 -19.10
N ALA A 416 1.27 -2.96 -20.36
CA ALA A 416 1.58 -4.35 -20.71
C ALA A 416 3.00 -4.77 -20.31
N ASP A 417 3.96 -3.85 -20.29
CA ASP A 417 5.34 -4.11 -19.85
C ASP A 417 5.40 -4.24 -18.31
N VAL A 418 4.56 -3.48 -17.61
CA VAL A 418 4.45 -3.52 -16.15
C VAL A 418 3.63 -4.73 -15.68
N PHE A 419 2.50 -5.01 -16.32
CA PHE A 419 1.57 -6.08 -15.97
C PHE A 419 1.69 -7.32 -16.87
N LEU A 420 2.86 -7.52 -17.48
CA LEU A 420 3.30 -8.71 -18.22
C LEU A 420 2.27 -9.22 -19.24
N GLY A 421 1.90 -8.36 -20.18
CA GLY A 421 0.99 -8.68 -21.29
C GLY A 421 -0.50 -8.53 -20.95
N TYR A 422 -0.83 -8.02 -19.76
CA TYR A 422 -2.20 -7.66 -19.44
C TYR A 422 -2.67 -6.48 -20.30
N GLN A 423 -3.92 -6.56 -20.75
CA GLN A 423 -4.58 -5.48 -21.48
C GLN A 423 -5.64 -4.85 -20.59
N PRO A 424 -5.42 -3.64 -20.06
CA PRO A 424 -6.34 -3.03 -19.11
C PRO A 424 -7.63 -2.55 -19.78
N THR A 425 -8.69 -2.53 -18.99
CA THR A 425 -9.97 -1.87 -19.28
C THR A 425 -10.09 -0.67 -18.36
N TYR A 426 -9.80 0.53 -18.85
CA TYR A 426 -9.78 1.73 -18.02
C TYR A 426 -11.16 2.05 -17.44
N GLN A 427 -11.15 2.51 -16.21
CA GLN A 427 -12.36 2.80 -15.43
C GLN A 427 -12.61 4.32 -15.30
N ASN A 428 -11.77 5.16 -15.89
CA ASN A 428 -11.76 6.62 -15.79
C ASN A 428 -11.65 7.09 -14.34
N VAL A 429 -10.69 6.54 -13.61
CA VAL A 429 -10.41 6.92 -12.21
C VAL A 429 -9.50 8.14 -12.13
N THR A 430 -8.79 8.48 -13.23
CA THR A 430 -7.92 9.65 -13.36
C THR A 430 -8.28 10.50 -14.58
N PHE A 431 -7.79 11.76 -14.62
CA PHE A 431 -7.97 12.68 -15.75
C PHE A 431 -6.76 12.68 -16.67
#